data_eddfcd44c55449023f1f743db244fa54
#
_entry.id   eddfcd44c55449023f1f743db244fa54
#
_cell.length_a   1.000
_cell.length_b   1.000
_cell.length_c   1.000
_cell.angle_alpha   90.00
_cell.angle_beta   90.00
_cell.angle_gamma   90.00
#
_symmetry.space_group_name_H-M   'P 1'
#
loop_
_entity.id
_entity.type
_entity.pdbx_description
1 polymer ?
#
loop_
_entity_poly.entity_id
_entity_poly.type
_entity_poly.pdbx_seq_one_letter_code
_entity_poly.pdbx_strand_id
1 'polypeptide(L)'
;YFKLANRYFILLEYEKYKETTNKILDFSKSINDSLNIAKAEYYLGDYYFSLSKNDSAYYYYLGAEKKYEKIEDKSNLARTILHKAYILLYEKDFLGSESETIKVLNIAKEIKDQSLIYESYVNLGSSLSGLGNYQKALEYHQKALLQIKKIEDENYKPIFQAQTLNNIGFVYLSINKFNEASQIFAEGLKIEKLQEIQPVLYTSLLDNFAYSRFKIDKNEGLKDFQTALAVRDEIDDVYGKINSRIHLTEYYLSQNDTLKALQLNSEANKLAKESHYNKEVLVTLDFFTKLLPKEGLSYARDYIKLNDSLQKQERATRNKLARIEFETDEIISEKETISNQRKIILIASLLIISFSFLLYVILYQRSKHKELVFAQQQQESNEEIYRLMLNNQEDIDEVRRNVKRNIGLELHDNILNRLAGVRLNLFSISRRQDEETIKKALEHIDYIRVIEQEIRAFSHHLHNESEIYKSGFKNILEELLKNQKETYSPECNFEIYYDDAMNNMSPEIKMNVYRIIQEAFNNINKYANATKIGLILDTEDDFLYLEINDNGVGFNEKKVKNGIGLKNMKSRTEAMKGEISITSEKGKGTIIKLKVPLVN
;
A
#
# COMPACT_ATOMS: atom_id res chain seq x y z
N TYR A 1 -8.58 24.27 25.89
CA TYR A 1 -7.31 23.62 25.57
C TYR A 1 -6.96 23.71 24.06
N PHE A 2 -7.91 23.51 23.10
CA PHE A 2 -7.62 23.66 21.66
C PHE A 2 -7.08 25.06 21.28
N LYS A 3 -7.62 26.12 21.86
CA LYS A 3 -7.07 27.48 21.65
C LYS A 3 -5.62 27.59 22.12
N LEU A 4 -5.27 26.92 23.21
CA LEU A 4 -3.91 26.89 23.74
C LEU A 4 -2.99 26.06 22.82
N ALA A 5 -3.42 24.88 22.39
CA ALA A 5 -2.69 24.08 21.43
C ALA A 5 -2.40 24.88 20.14
N ASN A 6 -3.43 25.49 19.55
CA ASN A 6 -3.26 26.32 18.35
C ASN A 6 -2.27 27.49 18.58
N ARG A 7 -2.25 28.08 19.77
CA ARG A 7 -1.26 29.12 20.10
C ARG A 7 0.16 28.59 20.11
N TYR A 8 0.39 27.38 20.65
CA TYR A 8 1.71 26.74 20.60
C TYR A 8 2.12 26.41 19.16
N PHE A 9 1.19 25.99 18.31
CA PHE A 9 1.47 25.74 16.89
C PHE A 9 1.94 27.01 16.17
N ILE A 10 1.22 28.13 16.36
CA ILE A 10 1.59 29.43 15.76
C ILE A 10 2.96 29.92 16.25
N LEU A 11 3.30 29.63 17.52
CA LEU A 11 4.60 29.98 18.10
C LEU A 11 5.72 28.99 17.75
N LEU A 12 5.43 27.98 16.89
CA LEU A 12 6.35 26.90 16.51
C LEU A 12 6.85 26.05 17.69
N GLU A 13 6.14 26.09 18.83
CA GLU A 13 6.43 25.27 20.02
C GLU A 13 5.81 23.87 19.86
N TYR A 14 6.30 23.11 18.90
CA TYR A 14 5.68 21.86 18.46
C TYR A 14 5.54 20.79 19.54
N GLU A 15 6.49 20.66 20.45
CA GLU A 15 6.39 19.66 21.53
C GLU A 15 5.26 20.03 22.53
N LYS A 16 5.12 21.31 22.89
CA LYS A 16 4.00 21.76 23.74
C LYS A 16 2.64 21.62 23.04
N TYR A 17 2.63 21.85 21.72
CA TYR A 17 1.44 21.61 20.90
C TYR A 17 1.01 20.15 20.99
N LYS A 18 1.93 19.20 20.74
CA LYS A 18 1.68 17.75 20.82
C LYS A 18 1.23 17.31 22.20
N GLU A 19 1.96 17.75 23.25
CA GLU A 19 1.62 17.39 24.64
C GLU A 19 0.22 17.85 25.02
N THR A 20 -0.11 19.10 24.67
CA THR A 20 -1.45 19.66 24.92
C THR A 20 -2.52 18.90 24.15
N THR A 21 -2.25 18.56 22.89
CA THR A 21 -3.18 17.80 22.03
C THR A 21 -3.39 16.38 22.55
N ASN A 22 -2.36 15.71 23.03
CA ASN A 22 -2.49 14.39 23.64
C ASN A 22 -3.37 14.42 24.91
N LYS A 23 -3.19 15.42 25.76
CA LYS A 23 -4.06 15.61 26.95
C LYS A 23 -5.54 15.80 26.55
N ILE A 24 -5.79 16.55 25.47
CA ILE A 24 -7.15 16.70 24.93
C ILE A 24 -7.68 15.36 24.43
N LEU A 25 -6.86 14.61 23.69
CA LEU A 25 -7.23 13.32 23.12
C LEU A 25 -7.59 12.29 24.21
N ASP A 26 -6.76 12.19 25.25
CA ASP A 26 -6.97 11.25 26.35
C ASP A 26 -8.23 11.61 27.15
N PHE A 27 -8.43 12.89 27.44
CA PHE A 27 -9.65 13.35 28.10
C PHE A 27 -10.90 13.07 27.24
N SER A 28 -10.85 13.42 25.96
CA SER A 28 -11.99 13.21 25.06
C SER A 28 -12.33 11.72 24.88
N LYS A 29 -11.32 10.85 24.89
CA LYS A 29 -11.53 9.39 24.90
C LYS A 29 -12.20 8.91 26.18
N SER A 30 -11.83 9.48 27.34
CA SER A 30 -12.43 9.08 28.63
C SER A 30 -13.91 9.38 28.74
N ILE A 31 -14.39 10.40 28.00
CA ILE A 31 -15.81 10.80 27.97
C ILE A 31 -16.53 10.43 26.67
N ASN A 32 -15.86 9.67 25.78
CA ASN A 32 -16.37 9.25 24.47
C ASN A 32 -16.83 10.43 23.57
N ASP A 33 -16.15 11.58 23.63
CA ASP A 33 -16.42 12.74 22.80
C ASP A 33 -15.81 12.59 21.40
N SER A 34 -16.57 12.03 20.47
CA SER A 34 -16.13 11.72 19.12
C SER A 34 -15.65 12.95 18.34
N LEU A 35 -16.29 14.12 18.52
CA LEU A 35 -15.91 15.36 17.83
C LEU A 35 -14.52 15.83 18.28
N ASN A 36 -14.30 15.91 19.58
CA ASN A 36 -13.02 16.38 20.12
C ASN A 36 -11.90 15.33 19.93
N ILE A 37 -12.23 14.03 19.87
CA ILE A 37 -11.29 12.99 19.47
C ILE A 37 -10.82 13.22 18.03
N ALA A 38 -11.76 13.41 17.08
CA ALA A 38 -11.45 13.67 15.68
C ALA A 38 -10.57 14.93 15.53
N LYS A 39 -10.95 16.02 16.23
CA LYS A 39 -10.18 17.26 16.20
C LYS A 39 -8.78 17.13 16.79
N ALA A 40 -8.61 16.35 17.85
CA ALA A 40 -7.30 16.11 18.43
C ALA A 40 -6.42 15.24 17.51
N GLU A 41 -6.99 14.23 16.84
CA GLU A 41 -6.28 13.46 15.84
C GLU A 41 -5.88 14.33 14.63
N TYR A 42 -6.76 15.22 14.15
CA TYR A 42 -6.41 16.17 13.11
C TYR A 42 -5.21 17.05 13.53
N TYR A 43 -5.19 17.58 14.76
CA TYR A 43 -4.07 18.37 15.29
C TYR A 43 -2.78 17.56 15.41
N LEU A 44 -2.85 16.26 15.76
CA LEU A 44 -1.69 15.37 15.71
C LEU A 44 -1.20 15.15 14.27
N GLY A 45 -2.13 15.09 13.32
CA GLY A 45 -1.80 15.11 11.90
C GLY A 45 -0.97 16.34 11.53
N ASP A 46 -1.43 17.54 11.92
CA ASP A 46 -0.70 18.81 11.70
C ASP A 46 0.69 18.80 12.35
N TYR A 47 0.80 18.27 13.58
CA TYR A 47 2.08 18.13 14.26
C TYR A 47 3.07 17.28 13.47
N TYR A 48 2.65 16.10 13.03
CA TYR A 48 3.54 15.21 12.29
C TYR A 48 3.86 15.73 10.89
N PHE A 49 2.90 16.39 10.26
CA PHE A 49 3.10 17.03 8.96
C PHE A 49 4.13 18.15 9.03
N SER A 50 4.07 19.02 10.07
CA SER A 50 5.06 20.09 10.28
C SER A 50 6.48 19.58 10.53
N LEU A 51 6.62 18.33 10.98
CA LEU A 51 7.90 17.64 11.13
C LEU A 51 8.29 16.77 9.91
N SER A 52 7.58 16.90 8.80
CA SER A 52 7.76 16.09 7.59
C SER A 52 7.67 14.57 7.83
N LYS A 53 6.95 14.14 8.88
CA LYS A 53 6.65 12.73 9.18
C LYS A 53 5.33 12.32 8.53
N ASN A 54 5.34 12.27 7.20
CA ASN A 54 4.15 12.14 6.36
C ASN A 54 3.34 10.86 6.63
N ASP A 55 3.97 9.75 6.96
CA ASP A 55 3.31 8.50 7.32
C ASP A 55 2.48 8.63 8.61
N SER A 56 3.04 9.24 9.64
CA SER A 56 2.34 9.48 10.90
C SER A 56 1.24 10.52 10.73
N ALA A 57 1.49 11.58 9.96
CA ALA A 57 0.49 12.59 9.64
C ALA A 57 -0.71 11.96 8.93
N TYR A 58 -0.45 11.15 7.90
CA TYR A 58 -1.49 10.44 7.15
C TYR A 58 -2.34 9.54 8.05
N TYR A 59 -1.69 8.78 8.94
CA TYR A 59 -2.38 7.92 9.91
C TYR A 59 -3.36 8.70 10.80
N TYR A 60 -2.93 9.84 11.36
CA TYR A 60 -3.78 10.64 12.21
C TYR A 60 -4.89 11.37 11.45
N TYR A 61 -4.61 11.89 10.26
CA TYR A 61 -5.66 12.46 9.40
C TYR A 61 -6.69 11.41 8.97
N LEU A 62 -6.26 10.20 8.64
CA LEU A 62 -7.19 9.10 8.31
C LEU A 62 -8.07 8.75 9.50
N GLY A 63 -7.51 8.72 10.72
CA GLY A 63 -8.28 8.51 11.94
C GLY A 63 -9.31 9.61 12.19
N ALA A 64 -8.94 10.88 11.96
CA ALA A 64 -9.83 12.03 12.06
C ALA A 64 -10.93 11.99 10.98
N GLU A 65 -10.57 11.71 9.73
CA GLU A 65 -11.50 11.58 8.59
C GLU A 65 -12.65 10.62 8.91
N LYS A 66 -12.30 9.38 9.29
CA LYS A 66 -13.32 8.35 9.61
C LYS A 66 -14.27 8.76 10.73
N LYS A 67 -13.77 9.56 11.68
CA LYS A 67 -14.62 10.09 12.77
C LYS A 67 -15.48 11.24 12.33
N TYR A 68 -14.94 12.20 11.55
CA TYR A 68 -15.72 13.30 10.99
C TYR A 68 -16.81 12.79 10.03
N GLU A 69 -16.49 11.75 9.22
CA GLU A 69 -17.48 11.08 8.37
C GLU A 69 -18.63 10.51 9.20
N LYS A 70 -18.31 9.79 10.30
CA LYS A 70 -19.31 9.15 11.16
C LYS A 70 -20.22 10.16 11.90
N ILE A 71 -19.71 11.35 12.23
CA ILE A 71 -20.49 12.41 12.88
C ILE A 71 -21.07 13.41 11.88
N GLU A 72 -20.89 13.16 10.58
CA GLU A 72 -21.40 13.97 9.47
C GLU A 72 -20.90 15.44 9.47
N ASP A 73 -19.71 15.69 10.05
CA ASP A 73 -19.07 17.01 10.03
C ASP A 73 -18.36 17.24 8.68
N LYS A 74 -19.13 17.62 7.68
CA LYS A 74 -18.65 17.79 6.30
C LYS A 74 -17.52 18.81 6.15
N SER A 75 -17.52 19.87 6.96
CA SER A 75 -16.50 20.92 6.86
C SER A 75 -15.13 20.41 7.32
N ASN A 76 -15.07 19.80 8.51
CA ASN A 76 -13.82 19.25 9.03
C ASN A 76 -13.40 17.98 8.25
N LEU A 77 -14.36 17.18 7.78
CA LEU A 77 -14.10 16.04 6.89
C LEU A 77 -13.36 16.48 5.62
N ALA A 78 -13.91 17.47 4.89
CA ALA A 78 -13.30 17.96 3.66
C ALA A 78 -11.89 18.51 3.89
N ARG A 79 -11.68 19.27 4.96
CA ARG A 79 -10.38 19.83 5.34
C ARG A 79 -9.36 18.72 5.65
N THR A 80 -9.81 17.69 6.36
CA THR A 80 -8.97 16.53 6.72
C THR A 80 -8.55 15.73 5.49
N ILE A 81 -9.49 15.46 4.58
CA ILE A 81 -9.19 14.77 3.30
C ILE A 81 -8.22 15.61 2.46
N LEU A 82 -8.36 16.94 2.45
CA LEU A 82 -7.45 17.82 1.71
C LEU A 82 -6.01 17.73 2.24
N HIS A 83 -5.82 17.65 3.56
CA HIS A 83 -4.49 17.48 4.15
C HIS A 83 -3.88 16.12 3.80
N LYS A 84 -4.69 15.04 3.74
CA LYS A 84 -4.26 13.76 3.19
C LYS A 84 -3.82 13.90 1.72
N ALA A 85 -4.61 14.60 0.91
CA ALA A 85 -4.29 14.84 -0.49
C ALA A 85 -2.98 15.61 -0.66
N TYR A 86 -2.66 16.56 0.22
CA TYR A 86 -1.37 17.24 0.24
C TYR A 86 -0.21 16.28 0.52
N ILE A 87 -0.37 15.37 1.51
CA ILE A 87 0.65 14.35 1.77
C ILE A 87 0.89 13.49 0.53
N LEU A 88 -0.18 13.01 -0.13
CA LEU A 88 -0.08 12.22 -1.35
C LEU A 88 0.63 12.99 -2.47
N LEU A 89 0.33 14.29 -2.62
CA LEU A 89 1.01 15.15 -3.58
C LEU A 89 2.52 15.26 -3.30
N TYR A 90 2.90 15.49 -2.03
CA TYR A 90 4.30 15.55 -1.60
C TYR A 90 5.05 14.24 -1.87
N GLU A 91 4.39 13.11 -1.61
CA GLU A 91 4.93 11.77 -1.83
C GLU A 91 4.82 11.31 -3.29
N LYS A 92 4.44 12.22 -4.19
CA LYS A 92 4.28 11.99 -5.64
C LYS A 92 3.25 10.91 -6.00
N ASP A 93 2.32 10.62 -5.11
CA ASP A 93 1.11 9.87 -5.47
C ASP A 93 0.06 10.83 -6.05
N PHE A 94 0.34 11.28 -7.25
CA PHE A 94 -0.49 12.28 -7.93
C PHE A 94 -1.90 11.78 -8.22
N LEU A 95 -2.07 10.47 -8.50
CA LEU A 95 -3.37 9.86 -8.73
C LEU A 95 -4.18 9.78 -7.43
N GLY A 96 -3.56 9.37 -6.35
CA GLY A 96 -4.18 9.37 -5.03
C GLY A 96 -4.58 10.78 -4.59
N SER A 97 -3.68 11.76 -4.77
CA SER A 97 -3.95 13.17 -4.48
C SER A 97 -5.10 13.72 -5.31
N GLU A 98 -5.15 13.43 -6.62
CA GLU A 98 -6.26 13.83 -7.50
C GLU A 98 -7.59 13.24 -7.00
N SER A 99 -7.62 11.93 -6.71
CA SER A 99 -8.82 11.23 -6.24
C SER A 99 -9.37 11.81 -4.94
N GLU A 100 -8.52 11.98 -3.93
CA GLU A 100 -8.91 12.57 -2.65
C GLU A 100 -9.38 14.02 -2.83
N THR A 101 -8.68 14.81 -3.65
CA THR A 101 -9.07 16.21 -3.90
C THR A 101 -10.41 16.35 -4.61
N ILE A 102 -10.77 15.41 -5.50
CA ILE A 102 -12.10 15.40 -6.12
C ILE A 102 -13.20 15.18 -5.06
N LYS A 103 -12.97 14.30 -4.07
CA LYS A 103 -13.90 14.14 -2.95
C LYS A 103 -14.06 15.45 -2.18
N VAL A 104 -12.93 16.11 -1.84
CA VAL A 104 -12.95 17.43 -1.18
C VAL A 104 -13.75 18.46 -1.97
N LEU A 105 -13.48 18.58 -3.28
CA LEU A 105 -14.14 19.55 -4.13
C LEU A 105 -15.66 19.35 -4.18
N ASN A 106 -16.12 18.10 -4.19
CA ASN A 106 -17.56 17.80 -4.17
C ASN A 106 -18.20 18.23 -2.84
N ILE A 107 -17.56 17.90 -1.70
CA ILE A 107 -18.06 18.31 -0.38
C ILE A 107 -17.99 19.83 -0.25
N ALA A 108 -16.89 20.47 -0.63
CA ALA A 108 -16.70 21.91 -0.54
C ALA A 108 -17.75 22.70 -1.36
N LYS A 109 -18.15 22.18 -2.53
CA LYS A 109 -19.25 22.76 -3.32
C LYS A 109 -20.60 22.61 -2.62
N GLU A 110 -20.85 21.47 -2.00
CA GLU A 110 -22.09 21.22 -1.26
C GLU A 110 -22.23 22.17 -0.08
N ILE A 111 -21.15 22.31 0.73
CA ILE A 111 -21.14 23.22 1.89
C ILE A 111 -20.88 24.69 1.51
N LYS A 112 -20.61 24.97 0.23
CA LYS A 112 -20.30 26.30 -0.34
C LYS A 112 -19.08 26.98 0.29
N ASP A 113 -18.08 26.20 0.74
CA ASP A 113 -16.84 26.74 1.28
C ASP A 113 -15.91 27.18 0.13
N GLN A 114 -15.82 28.50 -0.07
CA GLN A 114 -15.08 29.10 -1.19
C GLN A 114 -13.56 28.87 -1.08
N SER A 115 -13.03 28.80 0.13
CA SER A 115 -11.62 28.56 0.40
C SER A 115 -11.23 27.11 0.07
N LEU A 116 -12.03 26.14 0.53
CA LEU A 116 -11.80 24.74 0.20
C LEU A 116 -11.95 24.46 -1.30
N ILE A 117 -12.86 25.14 -2.00
CA ILE A 117 -12.99 25.05 -3.46
C ILE A 117 -11.72 25.57 -4.14
N TYR A 118 -11.19 26.71 -3.67
CA TYR A 118 -9.93 27.26 -4.16
C TYR A 118 -8.76 26.30 -3.96
N GLU A 119 -8.57 25.84 -2.74
CA GLU A 119 -7.48 24.92 -2.39
C GLU A 119 -7.58 23.61 -3.18
N SER A 120 -8.80 23.09 -3.39
CA SER A 120 -9.04 21.91 -4.23
C SER A 120 -8.61 22.16 -5.68
N TYR A 121 -8.93 23.31 -6.27
CA TYR A 121 -8.51 23.62 -7.63
C TYR A 121 -6.99 23.73 -7.73
N VAL A 122 -6.32 24.33 -6.74
CA VAL A 122 -4.85 24.41 -6.69
C VAL A 122 -4.24 23.02 -6.63
N ASN A 123 -4.73 22.17 -5.73
CA ASN A 123 -4.20 20.83 -5.54
C ASN A 123 -4.45 19.93 -6.76
N LEU A 124 -5.63 20.01 -7.40
CA LEU A 124 -5.91 19.32 -8.66
C LEU A 124 -4.97 19.77 -9.77
N GLY A 125 -4.73 21.08 -9.90
CA GLY A 125 -3.79 21.60 -10.86
C GLY A 125 -2.38 21.05 -10.65
N SER A 126 -1.92 21.01 -9.40
CA SER A 126 -0.60 20.47 -9.03
C SER A 126 -0.49 18.97 -9.27
N SER A 127 -1.51 18.21 -8.93
CA SER A 127 -1.56 16.74 -9.15
C SER A 127 -1.53 16.41 -10.64
N LEU A 128 -2.33 17.10 -11.44
CA LEU A 128 -2.38 16.93 -12.89
C LEU A 128 -1.08 17.35 -13.57
N SER A 129 -0.41 18.40 -13.05
CA SER A 129 0.92 18.79 -13.51
C SER A 129 1.94 17.67 -13.25
N GLY A 130 1.88 17.06 -12.06
CA GLY A 130 2.72 15.90 -11.71
C GLY A 130 2.45 14.66 -12.58
N LEU A 131 1.23 14.49 -13.08
CA LEU A 131 0.83 13.44 -14.03
C LEU A 131 1.20 13.76 -15.48
N GLY A 132 1.76 14.95 -15.75
CA GLY A 132 2.06 15.42 -17.12
C GLY A 132 0.83 15.92 -17.89
N ASN A 133 -0.33 16.02 -17.26
CA ASN A 133 -1.55 16.55 -17.91
C ASN A 133 -1.61 18.08 -17.78
N TYR A 134 -0.66 18.74 -18.40
CA TYR A 134 -0.45 20.18 -18.26
C TYR A 134 -1.62 21.04 -18.73
N GLN A 135 -2.34 20.60 -19.74
CA GLN A 135 -3.53 21.32 -20.23
C GLN A 135 -4.61 21.42 -19.16
N LYS A 136 -4.96 20.29 -18.54
CA LYS A 136 -5.93 20.27 -17.44
C LYS A 136 -5.40 20.97 -16.19
N ALA A 137 -4.09 20.87 -15.92
CA ALA A 137 -3.46 21.59 -14.81
C ALA A 137 -3.69 23.10 -14.94
N LEU A 138 -3.45 23.68 -16.12
CA LEU A 138 -3.72 25.09 -16.39
C LEU A 138 -5.20 25.44 -16.20
N GLU A 139 -6.11 24.61 -16.70
CA GLU A 139 -7.57 24.83 -16.52
C GLU A 139 -7.97 24.90 -15.04
N TYR A 140 -7.43 24.01 -14.19
CA TYR A 140 -7.74 24.03 -12.77
C TYR A 140 -7.08 25.20 -12.05
N HIS A 141 -5.87 25.55 -12.35
CA HIS A 141 -5.23 26.76 -11.80
C HIS A 141 -5.95 28.04 -12.24
N GLN A 142 -6.48 28.12 -13.48
CA GLN A 142 -7.32 29.23 -13.92
C GLN A 142 -8.63 29.29 -13.15
N LYS A 143 -9.27 28.14 -12.88
CA LYS A 143 -10.44 28.06 -11.99
C LYS A 143 -10.11 28.55 -10.58
N ALA A 144 -8.92 28.22 -10.06
CA ALA A 144 -8.44 28.73 -8.78
C ALA A 144 -8.32 30.26 -8.78
N LEU A 145 -7.72 30.86 -9.80
CA LEU A 145 -7.65 32.33 -9.93
C LEU A 145 -9.03 33.00 -9.93
N LEU A 146 -9.99 32.42 -10.66
CA LEU A 146 -11.37 32.94 -10.67
C LEU A 146 -12.05 32.78 -9.32
N GLN A 147 -11.72 31.72 -8.60
CA GLN A 147 -12.30 31.39 -7.31
C GLN A 147 -11.89 32.35 -6.19
N ILE A 148 -10.67 32.92 -6.26
CA ILE A 148 -10.15 33.88 -5.27
C ILE A 148 -11.11 35.05 -5.05
N LYS A 149 -11.77 35.52 -6.12
CA LYS A 149 -12.74 36.63 -6.06
C LYS A 149 -13.92 36.36 -5.12
N LYS A 150 -14.23 35.10 -4.84
CA LYS A 150 -15.35 34.66 -3.99
C LYS A 150 -14.96 34.43 -2.53
N ILE A 151 -13.66 34.46 -2.23
CA ILE A 151 -13.15 34.30 -0.87
C ILE A 151 -13.43 35.61 -0.11
N GLU A 152 -13.94 35.49 1.11
CA GLU A 152 -14.31 36.65 1.92
C GLU A 152 -13.13 37.36 2.57
N ASP A 153 -12.09 36.60 2.96
CA ASP A 153 -10.91 37.16 3.63
C ASP A 153 -9.95 37.82 2.64
N GLU A 154 -10.02 39.14 2.62
CA GLU A 154 -9.22 39.98 1.74
C GLU A 154 -7.70 39.87 1.99
N ASN A 155 -7.28 39.52 3.21
CA ASN A 155 -5.85 39.46 3.56
C ASN A 155 -5.13 38.30 2.84
N TYR A 156 -5.83 37.20 2.55
CA TYR A 156 -5.24 36.05 1.88
C TYR A 156 -5.29 36.12 0.34
N LYS A 157 -6.14 36.97 -0.25
CA LYS A 157 -6.31 37.05 -1.70
C LYS A 157 -4.99 37.34 -2.45
N PRO A 158 -4.17 38.31 -2.03
CA PRO A 158 -2.89 38.55 -2.69
C PRO A 158 -1.95 37.34 -2.63
N ILE A 159 -1.91 36.66 -1.51
CA ILE A 159 -1.09 35.45 -1.30
C ILE A 159 -1.57 34.32 -2.22
N PHE A 160 -2.86 34.04 -2.23
CA PHE A 160 -3.47 33.01 -3.07
C PHE A 160 -3.29 33.32 -4.56
N GLN A 161 -3.40 34.58 -4.95
CA GLN A 161 -3.15 35.02 -6.33
C GLN A 161 -1.69 34.78 -6.72
N ALA A 162 -0.73 35.21 -5.90
CA ALA A 162 0.69 35.01 -6.11
C ALA A 162 1.04 33.53 -6.24
N GLN A 163 0.53 32.70 -5.30
CA GLN A 163 0.73 31.26 -5.29
C GLN A 163 0.19 30.61 -6.57
N THR A 164 -1.02 30.97 -6.98
CA THR A 164 -1.66 30.39 -8.17
C THR A 164 -0.95 30.81 -9.44
N LEU A 165 -0.52 32.07 -9.54
CA LEU A 165 0.29 32.55 -10.66
C LEU A 165 1.65 31.83 -10.71
N ASN A 166 2.29 31.62 -9.55
CA ASN A 166 3.53 30.82 -9.50
C ASN A 166 3.31 29.40 -10.03
N ASN A 167 2.21 28.74 -9.66
CA ASN A 167 1.90 27.41 -10.14
C ASN A 167 1.61 27.37 -11.65
N ILE A 168 0.86 28.34 -12.19
CA ILE A 168 0.61 28.48 -13.63
C ILE A 168 1.92 28.68 -14.39
N GLY A 169 2.76 29.60 -13.91
CA GLY A 169 4.07 29.87 -14.52
C GLY A 169 4.96 28.62 -14.52
N PHE A 170 4.94 27.84 -13.43
CA PHE A 170 5.67 26.58 -13.33
C PHE A 170 5.16 25.53 -14.33
N VAL A 171 3.84 25.44 -14.56
CA VAL A 171 3.30 24.56 -15.62
C VAL A 171 3.80 25.02 -17.00
N TYR A 172 3.82 26.32 -17.29
CA TYR A 172 4.37 26.82 -18.54
C TYR A 172 5.87 26.52 -18.70
N LEU A 173 6.67 26.64 -17.64
CA LEU A 173 8.08 26.21 -17.66
C LEU A 173 8.20 24.72 -18.00
N SER A 174 7.36 23.87 -17.41
CA SER A 174 7.40 22.41 -17.61
C SER A 174 7.13 22.01 -19.07
N ILE A 175 6.41 22.83 -19.84
CA ILE A 175 6.14 22.62 -21.26
C ILE A 175 6.97 23.54 -22.20
N ASN A 176 8.04 24.13 -21.64
CA ASN A 176 8.97 25.03 -22.36
C ASN A 176 8.30 26.27 -22.99
N LYS A 177 7.16 26.72 -22.47
CA LYS A 177 6.50 27.97 -22.87
C LYS A 177 7.04 29.14 -22.03
N PHE A 178 8.32 29.49 -22.31
CA PHE A 178 9.06 30.42 -21.47
C PHE A 178 8.52 31.88 -21.56
N ASN A 179 7.96 32.29 -22.69
CA ASN A 179 7.34 33.61 -22.85
C ASN A 179 6.10 33.74 -21.96
N GLU A 180 5.20 32.77 -22.03
CA GLU A 180 4.00 32.72 -21.20
C GLU A 180 4.36 32.62 -19.71
N ALA A 181 5.35 31.78 -19.37
CA ALA A 181 5.85 31.66 -18.01
C ALA A 181 6.34 33.02 -17.48
N SER A 182 7.19 33.72 -18.24
CA SER A 182 7.73 35.01 -17.87
C SER A 182 6.63 36.06 -17.65
N GLN A 183 5.60 36.10 -18.50
CA GLN A 183 4.48 37.02 -18.35
C GLN A 183 3.71 36.76 -17.05
N ILE A 184 3.42 35.50 -16.75
CA ILE A 184 2.68 35.10 -15.55
C ILE A 184 3.46 35.38 -14.26
N PHE A 185 4.75 35.08 -14.24
CA PHE A 185 5.59 35.42 -13.08
C PHE A 185 5.70 36.93 -12.87
N ALA A 186 5.83 37.70 -13.97
CA ALA A 186 5.85 39.14 -13.91
C ALA A 186 4.53 39.75 -13.38
N GLU A 187 3.39 39.10 -13.66
CA GLU A 187 2.09 39.46 -13.06
C GLU A 187 2.09 39.21 -11.54
N GLY A 188 2.58 38.06 -11.12
CA GLY A 188 2.71 37.74 -9.70
C GLY A 188 3.61 38.69 -8.92
N LEU A 189 4.70 39.15 -9.54
CA LEU A 189 5.64 40.10 -8.93
C LEU A 189 5.06 41.51 -8.77
N LYS A 190 3.99 41.88 -9.50
CA LYS A 190 3.30 43.16 -9.33
C LYS A 190 2.36 43.24 -8.12
N ILE A 191 2.16 42.13 -7.43
CA ILE A 191 1.28 42.08 -6.24
C ILE A 191 1.94 42.90 -5.13
N GLU A 192 1.20 43.91 -4.66
CA GLU A 192 1.68 44.86 -3.67
C GLU A 192 2.11 44.16 -2.36
N LYS A 193 3.21 44.61 -1.79
CA LYS A 193 3.76 44.14 -0.50
C LYS A 193 4.04 42.64 -0.41
N LEU A 194 4.05 41.91 -1.53
CA LEU A 194 4.27 40.46 -1.51
C LEU A 194 5.64 40.10 -0.88
N GLN A 195 6.66 40.91 -1.15
CA GLN A 195 7.99 40.71 -0.58
C GLN A 195 7.99 40.83 0.96
N GLU A 196 7.18 41.71 1.52
CA GLU A 196 7.07 41.92 2.98
C GLU A 196 6.23 40.82 3.64
N ILE A 197 5.12 40.44 2.99
CA ILE A 197 4.12 39.49 3.55
C ILE A 197 4.55 38.04 3.37
N GLN A 198 5.10 37.72 2.19
CA GLN A 198 5.48 36.35 1.80
C GLN A 198 6.81 36.36 1.04
N PRO A 199 7.94 36.66 1.72
CA PRO A 199 9.25 36.82 1.06
C PRO A 199 9.69 35.54 0.33
N VAL A 200 9.39 34.33 0.86
CA VAL A 200 9.68 33.05 0.19
C VAL A 200 8.94 32.91 -1.13
N LEU A 201 7.66 33.29 -1.18
CA LEU A 201 6.85 33.21 -2.42
C LEU A 201 7.31 34.28 -3.44
N TYR A 202 7.61 35.51 -2.95
CA TYR A 202 8.15 36.57 -3.78
C TYR A 202 9.46 36.14 -4.46
N THR A 203 10.42 35.59 -3.68
CA THR A 203 11.70 35.12 -4.25
C THR A 203 11.54 33.94 -5.17
N SER A 204 10.54 33.08 -4.94
CA SER A 204 10.21 31.98 -5.86
C SER A 204 9.71 32.51 -7.21
N LEU A 205 8.80 33.50 -7.18
CA LEU A 205 8.33 34.16 -8.40
C LEU A 205 9.48 34.88 -9.14
N LEU A 206 10.34 35.60 -8.41
CA LEU A 206 11.45 36.34 -8.99
C LEU A 206 12.48 35.42 -9.63
N ASP A 207 12.84 34.34 -8.96
CA ASP A 207 13.78 33.35 -9.45
C ASP A 207 13.24 32.60 -10.69
N ASN A 208 11.96 32.21 -10.67
CA ASN A 208 11.28 31.57 -11.79
C ASN A 208 11.10 32.55 -12.98
N PHE A 209 10.85 33.84 -12.70
CA PHE A 209 10.83 34.88 -13.70
C PHE A 209 12.19 35.03 -14.37
N ALA A 210 13.25 35.13 -13.57
CA ALA A 210 14.62 35.18 -14.05
C ALA A 210 14.97 33.96 -14.92
N TYR A 211 14.56 32.78 -14.46
CA TYR A 211 14.79 31.53 -15.19
C TYR A 211 14.05 31.52 -16.55
N SER A 212 12.80 31.95 -16.57
CA SER A 212 12.04 32.01 -17.83
C SER A 212 12.68 32.99 -18.83
N ARG A 213 13.15 34.16 -18.37
CA ARG A 213 13.87 35.13 -19.20
C ARG A 213 15.22 34.58 -19.72
N PHE A 214 15.97 33.94 -18.86
CA PHE A 214 17.21 33.26 -19.22
C PHE A 214 16.97 32.16 -20.28
N LYS A 215 15.88 31.44 -20.21
CA LYS A 215 15.55 30.43 -21.24
C LYS A 215 15.12 31.03 -22.56
N ILE A 216 14.60 32.27 -22.57
CA ILE A 216 14.28 33.04 -23.78
C ILE A 216 15.57 33.64 -24.38
N ASP A 217 16.35 34.31 -23.56
CA ASP A 217 17.65 34.90 -23.94
C ASP A 217 18.68 34.59 -22.84
N LYS A 218 19.75 33.89 -23.23
CA LYS A 218 20.81 33.43 -22.32
C LYS A 218 21.54 34.57 -21.58
N ASN A 219 21.40 35.81 -22.03
CA ASN A 219 22.02 36.99 -21.41
C ASN A 219 21.13 37.64 -20.34
N GLU A 220 19.87 37.23 -20.28
CA GLU A 220 18.88 37.82 -19.40
C GLU A 220 18.79 37.08 -18.04
N GLY A 221 18.18 37.70 -17.05
CA GLY A 221 17.82 37.09 -15.77
C GLY A 221 18.88 37.19 -14.67
N LEU A 222 20.16 37.49 -14.98
CA LEU A 222 21.24 37.45 -13.97
C LEU A 222 20.96 38.32 -12.74
N LYS A 223 20.54 39.58 -12.98
CA LYS A 223 20.25 40.51 -11.87
C LYS A 223 19.13 40.00 -10.97
N ASP A 224 18.09 39.46 -11.56
CA ASP A 224 16.93 38.97 -10.84
C ASP A 224 17.28 37.69 -10.03
N PHE A 225 18.09 36.77 -10.58
CA PHE A 225 18.65 35.63 -9.85
C PHE A 225 19.48 36.06 -8.64
N GLN A 226 20.37 37.05 -8.81
CA GLN A 226 21.20 37.56 -7.74
C GLN A 226 20.36 38.26 -6.66
N THR A 227 19.33 39.00 -7.04
CA THR A 227 18.40 39.62 -6.10
C THR A 227 17.62 38.59 -5.32
N ALA A 228 17.08 37.55 -6.01
CA ALA A 228 16.36 36.47 -5.37
C ALA A 228 17.25 35.73 -4.33
N LEU A 229 18.52 35.43 -4.73
CA LEU A 229 19.47 34.76 -3.83
C LEU A 229 19.80 35.62 -2.61
N ALA A 230 20.04 36.94 -2.80
CA ALA A 230 20.33 37.85 -1.70
C ALA A 230 19.19 37.89 -0.65
N VAL A 231 17.95 38.02 -1.11
CA VAL A 231 16.79 37.99 -0.20
C VAL A 231 16.65 36.62 0.49
N ARG A 232 16.89 35.52 -0.22
CA ARG A 232 16.87 34.17 0.35
C ARG A 232 17.95 33.97 1.41
N ASP A 233 19.11 34.61 1.25
CA ASP A 233 20.17 34.59 2.28
C ASP A 233 19.75 35.37 3.53
N GLU A 234 19.06 36.51 3.39
CA GLU A 234 18.55 37.32 4.51
C GLU A 234 17.47 36.58 5.34
N ILE A 235 16.56 35.88 4.67
CA ILE A 235 15.45 35.19 5.33
C ILE A 235 15.77 33.74 5.71
N ASP A 236 16.97 33.28 5.47
CA ASP A 236 17.45 31.91 5.66
C ASP A 236 16.62 30.82 4.95
N ASP A 237 16.12 31.12 3.75
CA ASP A 237 15.41 30.14 2.92
C ASP A 237 16.39 29.15 2.29
N VAL A 238 16.69 28.08 3.02
CA VAL A 238 17.66 27.05 2.61
C VAL A 238 17.30 26.42 1.26
N TYR A 239 16.04 26.03 1.06
CA TYR A 239 15.60 25.41 -0.18
C TYR A 239 15.72 26.37 -1.36
N GLY A 240 15.28 27.59 -1.17
CA GLY A 240 15.41 28.64 -2.18
C GLY A 240 16.87 28.94 -2.53
N LYS A 241 17.76 29.03 -1.52
CA LYS A 241 19.21 29.22 -1.73
C LYS A 241 19.82 28.15 -2.63
N ILE A 242 19.41 26.90 -2.48
CA ILE A 242 19.87 25.80 -3.32
C ILE A 242 19.38 26.00 -4.77
N ASN A 243 18.08 26.28 -4.96
CA ASN A 243 17.49 26.46 -6.29
C ASN A 243 18.08 27.66 -7.05
N SER A 244 18.26 28.82 -6.38
CA SER A 244 18.91 29.96 -7.03
C SER A 244 20.32 29.63 -7.49
N ARG A 245 21.11 28.90 -6.69
CA ARG A 245 22.45 28.49 -7.08
C ARG A 245 22.45 27.51 -8.25
N ILE A 246 21.47 26.62 -8.31
CA ILE A 246 21.26 25.70 -9.44
C ILE A 246 20.97 26.50 -10.72
N HIS A 247 20.05 27.47 -10.68
CA HIS A 247 19.72 28.29 -11.82
C HIS A 247 20.89 29.17 -12.25
N LEU A 248 21.61 29.77 -11.30
CA LEU A 248 22.85 30.52 -11.58
C LEU A 248 23.96 29.63 -12.15
N THR A 249 24.04 28.36 -11.71
CA THR A 249 24.96 27.37 -12.30
C THR A 249 24.65 27.18 -13.78
N GLU A 250 23.39 26.97 -14.13
CA GLU A 250 22.97 26.83 -15.54
C GLU A 250 23.23 28.09 -16.34
N TYR A 251 22.95 29.26 -15.77
CA TYR A 251 23.26 30.56 -16.38
C TYR A 251 24.73 30.67 -16.70
N TYR A 252 25.65 30.55 -15.71
CA TYR A 252 27.09 30.72 -15.94
C TYR A 252 27.67 29.63 -16.84
N LEU A 253 27.14 28.41 -16.79
CA LEU A 253 27.51 27.37 -17.75
C LEU A 253 27.15 27.79 -19.20
N SER A 254 25.99 28.41 -19.40
CA SER A 254 25.58 28.91 -20.72
C SER A 254 26.44 30.07 -21.22
N GLN A 255 27.04 30.83 -20.29
CA GLN A 255 28.00 31.91 -20.59
C GLN A 255 29.45 31.41 -20.75
N ASN A 256 29.69 30.10 -20.69
CA ASN A 256 31.00 29.45 -20.63
C ASN A 256 31.88 29.86 -19.44
N ASP A 257 31.32 30.48 -18.40
CA ASP A 257 32.03 30.74 -17.13
C ASP A 257 31.96 29.47 -16.23
N THR A 258 32.78 28.51 -16.63
CA THR A 258 32.81 27.19 -15.95
C THR A 258 33.30 27.26 -14.50
N LEU A 259 34.12 28.27 -14.18
CA LEU A 259 34.64 28.44 -12.82
C LEU A 259 33.51 28.86 -11.86
N LYS A 260 32.77 29.91 -12.23
CA LYS A 260 31.61 30.34 -11.40
C LYS A 260 30.51 29.27 -11.36
N ALA A 261 30.23 28.61 -12.46
CA ALA A 261 29.28 27.53 -12.52
C ALA A 261 29.68 26.39 -11.57
N LEU A 262 30.96 26.00 -11.54
CA LEU A 262 31.47 24.97 -10.66
C LEU A 262 31.40 25.36 -9.19
N GLN A 263 31.76 26.62 -8.85
CA GLN A 263 31.64 27.11 -7.48
C GLN A 263 30.19 27.04 -6.98
N LEU A 264 29.24 27.62 -7.73
CA LEU A 264 27.83 27.67 -7.35
C LEU A 264 27.22 26.27 -7.24
N ASN A 265 27.57 25.38 -8.19
CA ASN A 265 27.12 24.00 -8.13
C ASN A 265 27.67 23.25 -6.89
N SER A 266 28.91 23.52 -6.52
CA SER A 266 29.53 22.92 -5.33
C SER A 266 28.86 23.40 -4.05
N GLU A 267 28.57 24.71 -3.95
CA GLU A 267 27.84 25.30 -2.83
C GLU A 267 26.41 24.73 -2.75
N ALA A 268 25.69 24.65 -3.88
CA ALA A 268 24.36 24.06 -3.95
C ALA A 268 24.36 22.59 -3.53
N ASN A 269 25.32 21.80 -4.04
CA ASN A 269 25.44 20.38 -3.70
C ASN A 269 25.72 20.16 -2.20
N LYS A 270 26.64 20.95 -1.64
CA LYS A 270 26.96 20.88 -0.21
C LYS A 270 25.73 21.18 0.63
N LEU A 271 25.06 22.30 0.37
CA LEU A 271 23.88 22.73 1.10
C LEU A 271 22.72 21.72 0.95
N ALA A 272 22.52 21.20 -0.26
CA ALA A 272 21.50 20.19 -0.53
C ALA A 272 21.74 18.87 0.23
N LYS A 273 23.01 18.43 0.31
CA LYS A 273 23.39 17.24 1.11
C LYS A 273 23.19 17.45 2.59
N GLU A 274 23.66 18.59 3.14
CA GLU A 274 23.52 18.92 4.56
C GLU A 274 22.06 19.04 4.99
N SER A 275 21.20 19.53 4.10
CA SER A 275 19.76 19.70 4.34
C SER A 275 18.89 18.54 3.83
N HIS A 276 19.49 17.46 3.34
CA HIS A 276 18.82 16.27 2.84
C HIS A 276 17.86 16.49 1.63
N TYR A 277 18.11 17.54 0.83
CA TYR A 277 17.37 17.80 -0.41
C TYR A 277 17.90 16.94 -1.56
N ASN A 278 17.62 15.65 -1.52
CA ASN A 278 18.21 14.65 -2.40
C ASN A 278 17.89 14.85 -3.90
N LYS A 279 16.75 15.48 -4.22
CA LYS A 279 16.38 15.81 -5.62
C LYS A 279 17.33 16.86 -6.20
N GLU A 280 17.63 17.88 -5.42
CA GLU A 280 18.55 18.96 -5.77
C GLU A 280 19.99 18.43 -5.82
N VAL A 281 20.34 17.43 -4.98
CA VAL A 281 21.61 16.69 -5.12
C VAL A 281 21.69 16.01 -6.49
N LEU A 282 20.62 15.39 -6.99
CA LEU A 282 20.63 14.79 -8.35
C LEU A 282 20.89 15.84 -9.41
N VAL A 283 20.24 17.01 -9.34
CA VAL A 283 20.43 18.09 -10.31
C VAL A 283 21.89 18.57 -10.30
N THR A 284 22.47 18.75 -9.12
CA THR A 284 23.86 19.17 -8.99
C THR A 284 24.86 18.11 -9.47
N LEU A 285 24.56 16.82 -9.27
CA LEU A 285 25.37 15.72 -9.81
C LEU A 285 25.34 15.71 -11.34
N ASP A 286 24.19 15.97 -11.96
CA ASP A 286 24.09 16.12 -13.42
C ASP A 286 24.96 17.29 -13.93
N PHE A 287 24.94 18.44 -13.24
CA PHE A 287 25.84 19.54 -13.59
C PHE A 287 27.32 19.19 -13.42
N PHE A 288 27.71 18.44 -12.36
CA PHE A 288 29.10 17.99 -12.24
C PHE A 288 29.55 17.11 -13.39
N THR A 289 28.66 16.28 -13.96
CA THR A 289 29.02 15.47 -15.14
C THR A 289 29.45 16.36 -16.35
N LYS A 290 28.83 17.55 -16.49
CA LYS A 290 29.07 18.49 -17.55
C LYS A 290 30.28 19.40 -17.27
N LEU A 291 30.40 19.83 -16.00
CA LEU A 291 31.44 20.77 -15.57
C LEU A 291 32.81 20.09 -15.38
N LEU A 292 32.84 18.83 -15.01
CA LEU A 292 34.03 18.03 -14.70
C LEU A 292 34.10 16.76 -15.56
N PRO A 293 34.32 16.83 -16.88
CA PRO A 293 34.25 15.69 -17.79
C PRO A 293 35.19 14.53 -17.40
N LYS A 294 36.36 14.83 -16.81
CA LYS A 294 37.31 13.80 -16.35
C LYS A 294 36.76 12.93 -15.22
N GLU A 295 35.94 13.48 -14.36
CA GLU A 295 35.32 12.83 -13.22
C GLU A 295 33.82 12.49 -13.48
N GLY A 296 33.30 12.86 -14.65
CA GLY A 296 31.90 12.79 -15.01
C GLY A 296 31.30 11.39 -14.82
N LEU A 297 32.08 10.34 -15.12
CA LEU A 297 31.63 8.95 -14.91
C LEU A 297 31.36 8.63 -13.43
N SER A 298 32.14 9.18 -12.51
CA SER A 298 31.92 9.02 -11.07
C SER A 298 30.63 9.68 -10.63
N TYR A 299 30.42 10.95 -11.03
CA TYR A 299 29.19 11.69 -10.72
C TYR A 299 27.95 11.05 -11.34
N ALA A 300 28.05 10.53 -12.57
CA ALA A 300 26.96 9.79 -13.20
C ALA A 300 26.60 8.52 -12.42
N ARG A 301 27.57 7.78 -11.90
CA ARG A 301 27.32 6.60 -11.03
C ARG A 301 26.63 7.01 -9.73
N ASP A 302 27.09 8.08 -9.10
CA ASP A 302 26.47 8.60 -7.88
C ASP A 302 25.02 9.06 -8.14
N TYR A 303 24.79 9.71 -9.27
CA TYR A 303 23.45 10.08 -9.74
C TYR A 303 22.55 8.86 -9.86
N ILE A 304 22.98 7.82 -10.57
CA ILE A 304 22.21 6.58 -10.78
C ILE A 304 21.90 5.93 -9.44
N LYS A 305 22.91 5.79 -8.57
CA LYS A 305 22.76 5.17 -7.25
C LYS A 305 21.76 5.93 -6.37
N LEU A 306 21.85 7.26 -6.34
CA LEU A 306 20.94 8.09 -5.56
C LEU A 306 19.54 8.06 -6.15
N ASN A 307 19.40 8.17 -7.49
CA ASN A 307 18.11 8.11 -8.16
C ASN A 307 17.39 6.78 -7.92
N ASP A 308 18.10 5.66 -8.03
CA ASP A 308 17.55 4.32 -7.73
C ASP A 308 17.09 4.21 -6.27
N SER A 309 17.88 4.77 -5.35
CA SER A 309 17.52 4.82 -3.94
C SER A 309 16.25 5.62 -3.70
N LEU A 310 16.14 6.80 -4.32
CA LEU A 310 14.96 7.67 -4.20
C LEU A 310 13.72 7.01 -4.80
N GLN A 311 13.82 6.39 -5.97
CA GLN A 311 12.70 5.67 -6.57
C GLN A 311 12.22 4.51 -5.70
N LYS A 312 13.15 3.75 -5.09
CA LYS A 312 12.81 2.69 -4.15
C LYS A 312 12.10 3.26 -2.92
N GLN A 313 12.59 4.37 -2.38
CA GLN A 313 11.99 5.05 -1.24
C GLN A 313 10.58 5.58 -1.57
N GLU A 314 10.40 6.25 -2.72
CA GLU A 314 9.09 6.74 -3.18
C GLU A 314 8.06 5.60 -3.33
N ARG A 315 8.48 4.46 -3.90
CA ARG A 315 7.62 3.26 -4.00
C ARG A 315 7.29 2.69 -2.62
N ALA A 316 8.29 2.60 -1.74
CA ALA A 316 8.09 2.10 -0.38
C ALA A 316 7.13 2.99 0.41
N THR A 317 7.24 4.31 0.29
CA THR A 317 6.35 5.26 0.97
C THR A 317 4.92 5.15 0.45
N ARG A 318 4.71 5.11 -0.88
CA ARG A 318 3.36 4.89 -1.45
C ARG A 318 2.73 3.59 -0.98
N ASN A 319 3.49 2.50 -1.00
CA ASN A 319 3.02 1.21 -0.50
C ASN A 319 2.70 1.27 1.00
N LYS A 320 3.48 2.04 1.75
CA LYS A 320 3.24 2.25 3.19
C LYS A 320 1.97 3.04 3.45
N LEU A 321 1.72 4.12 2.70
CA LEU A 321 0.49 4.92 2.84
C LEU A 321 -0.75 4.09 2.47
N ALA A 322 -0.72 3.37 1.35
CA ALA A 322 -1.79 2.45 0.96
C ALA A 322 -2.02 1.35 2.01
N ARG A 323 -0.94 0.84 2.61
CA ARG A 323 -1.03 -0.13 3.69
C ARG A 323 -1.65 0.47 4.95
N ILE A 324 -1.27 1.70 5.34
CA ILE A 324 -1.86 2.39 6.49
C ILE A 324 -3.38 2.54 6.30
N GLU A 325 -3.82 2.93 5.10
CA GLU A 325 -5.24 3.04 4.78
C GLU A 325 -5.95 1.70 4.90
N PHE A 326 -5.43 0.67 4.23
CA PHE A 326 -5.97 -0.69 4.28
C PHE A 326 -6.05 -1.24 5.71
N GLU A 327 -4.95 -1.18 6.46
CA GLU A 327 -4.88 -1.66 7.83
C GLU A 327 -5.81 -0.89 8.78
N THR A 328 -6.00 0.42 8.54
CA THR A 328 -6.93 1.24 9.32
C THR A 328 -8.37 0.87 9.03
N ASP A 329 -8.73 0.68 7.77
CA ASP A 329 -10.06 0.25 7.35
C ASP A 329 -10.39 -1.14 7.88
N GLU A 330 -9.43 -2.06 7.87
CA GLU A 330 -9.56 -3.40 8.42
C GLU A 330 -9.83 -3.36 9.94
N ILE A 331 -9.05 -2.58 10.70
CA ILE A 331 -9.26 -2.42 12.15
C ILE A 331 -10.63 -1.81 12.45
N ILE A 332 -11.07 -0.84 11.66
CA ILE A 332 -12.40 -0.23 11.83
C ILE A 332 -13.48 -1.28 11.55
N SER A 333 -13.37 -1.99 10.43
CA SER A 333 -14.29 -3.06 10.04
C SER A 333 -14.35 -4.17 11.09
N GLU A 334 -13.21 -4.60 11.62
CA GLU A 334 -13.13 -5.60 12.68
C GLU A 334 -13.80 -5.12 13.97
N LYS A 335 -13.52 -3.88 14.38
CA LYS A 335 -14.18 -3.27 15.55
C LYS A 335 -15.68 -3.14 15.37
N GLU A 336 -16.14 -2.76 14.18
CA GLU A 336 -17.57 -2.70 13.87
C GLU A 336 -18.21 -4.08 13.89
N THR A 337 -17.53 -5.08 13.33
CA THR A 337 -17.97 -6.48 13.37
C THR A 337 -18.07 -6.98 14.81
N ILE A 338 -17.04 -6.77 15.63
CA ILE A 338 -17.04 -7.11 17.06
C ILE A 338 -18.15 -6.36 17.81
N SER A 339 -18.32 -5.06 17.51
CA SER A 339 -19.41 -4.25 18.11
C SER A 339 -20.78 -4.79 17.75
N ASN A 340 -20.99 -5.15 16.48
CA ASN A 340 -22.23 -5.72 16.00
C ASN A 340 -22.47 -7.13 16.57
N GLN A 341 -21.42 -7.97 16.65
CA GLN A 341 -21.48 -9.26 17.32
C GLN A 341 -21.87 -9.11 18.81
N ARG A 342 -21.28 -8.14 19.52
CA ARG A 342 -21.67 -7.84 20.92
C ARG A 342 -23.13 -7.41 21.02
N LYS A 343 -23.61 -6.56 20.11
CA LYS A 343 -25.03 -6.16 20.06
C LYS A 343 -25.93 -7.36 19.79
N ILE A 344 -25.55 -8.21 18.83
CA ILE A 344 -26.29 -9.44 18.52
C ILE A 344 -26.30 -10.38 19.72
N ILE A 345 -25.16 -10.57 20.39
CA ILE A 345 -25.06 -11.40 21.61
C ILE A 345 -25.93 -10.82 22.72
N LEU A 346 -25.92 -9.50 22.93
CA LEU A 346 -26.77 -8.84 23.91
C LEU A 346 -28.26 -9.01 23.58
N ILE A 347 -28.63 -8.80 22.32
CA ILE A 347 -30.02 -9.01 21.86
C ILE A 347 -30.40 -10.48 21.99
N ALA A 348 -29.51 -11.39 21.56
CA ALA A 348 -29.73 -12.82 21.66
C ALA A 348 -29.83 -13.28 23.14
N SER A 349 -28.99 -12.75 24.04
CA SER A 349 -29.08 -13.05 25.47
C SER A 349 -30.37 -12.53 26.11
N LEU A 350 -30.80 -11.31 25.75
CA LEU A 350 -32.10 -10.76 26.16
C LEU A 350 -33.26 -11.59 25.62
N LEU A 351 -33.17 -12.02 24.36
CA LEU A 351 -34.18 -12.92 23.76
C LEU A 351 -34.17 -14.30 24.44
N ILE A 352 -33.00 -14.84 24.77
CA ILE A 352 -32.88 -16.12 25.49
C ILE A 352 -33.44 -16.00 26.90
N ILE A 353 -33.17 -14.91 27.62
CA ILE A 353 -33.74 -14.64 28.94
C ILE A 353 -35.26 -14.49 28.85
N SER A 354 -35.74 -13.69 27.88
CA SER A 354 -37.16 -13.50 27.61
C SER A 354 -37.84 -14.81 27.20
N PHE A 355 -37.16 -15.56 26.32
CA PHE A 355 -37.66 -16.87 25.88
C PHE A 355 -37.64 -17.92 27.01
N SER A 356 -36.60 -17.93 27.85
CA SER A 356 -36.52 -18.81 29.01
C SER A 356 -37.63 -18.51 30.02
N PHE A 357 -37.93 -17.20 30.19
CA PHE A 357 -39.06 -16.79 31.03
C PHE A 357 -40.41 -17.20 30.41
N LEU A 358 -40.55 -17.00 29.09
CA LEU A 358 -41.75 -17.44 28.37
C LEU A 358 -41.89 -18.97 28.39
N LEU A 359 -40.76 -19.66 28.20
CA LEU A 359 -40.71 -21.14 28.28
C LEU A 359 -41.09 -21.65 29.67
N TYR A 360 -40.59 -20.97 30.71
CA TYR A 360 -40.99 -21.27 32.08
C TYR A 360 -42.51 -21.13 32.29
N VAL A 361 -43.09 -20.04 31.78
CA VAL A 361 -44.54 -19.78 31.82
C VAL A 361 -45.29 -20.82 30.97
N ILE A 362 -44.76 -21.16 29.78
CA ILE A 362 -45.39 -22.16 28.90
C ILE A 362 -45.23 -23.58 29.44
N LEU A 363 -44.07 -23.92 30.03
CA LEU A 363 -43.87 -25.24 30.66
C LEU A 363 -44.75 -25.41 31.89
N TYR A 364 -44.97 -24.33 32.63
CA TYR A 364 -45.95 -24.33 33.74
C TYR A 364 -47.38 -24.51 33.23
N GLN A 365 -47.75 -23.95 32.08
CA GLN A 365 -49.04 -24.20 31.42
C GLN A 365 -49.10 -25.54 30.66
N ARG A 366 -47.96 -26.04 30.13
CA ARG A 366 -47.87 -27.25 29.29
C ARG A 366 -47.83 -28.58 30.06
N SER A 367 -47.73 -28.55 31.38
CA SER A 367 -47.97 -29.78 32.17
C SER A 367 -49.35 -30.42 31.88
N LYS A 368 -50.22 -29.68 31.18
CA LYS A 368 -51.57 -30.13 30.81
C LYS A 368 -51.79 -30.51 29.34
N HIS A 369 -50.82 -30.25 28.41
CA HIS A 369 -51.07 -30.47 26.99
C HIS A 369 -50.04 -31.35 26.25
N LYS A 370 -49.27 -32.18 26.95
CA LYS A 370 -48.14 -32.95 26.40
C LYS A 370 -48.44 -34.01 25.35
N GLU A 371 -49.63 -34.50 25.21
CA GLU A 371 -49.92 -35.63 24.31
C GLU A 371 -50.24 -35.27 22.85
N LEU A 372 -50.69 -34.04 22.58
CA LEU A 372 -51.17 -33.69 21.23
C LEU A 372 -50.07 -33.27 20.23
N VAL A 373 -48.94 -32.75 20.72
CA VAL A 373 -47.90 -32.16 19.88
C VAL A 373 -46.96 -33.20 19.28
N PHE A 374 -46.83 -34.37 19.88
CA PHE A 374 -45.87 -35.39 19.42
C PHE A 374 -46.25 -36.03 18.05
N ALA A 375 -47.55 -36.15 17.79
CA ALA A 375 -48.05 -36.76 16.53
C ALA A 375 -47.88 -35.83 15.31
N GLN A 376 -47.91 -34.50 15.53
CA GLN A 376 -47.78 -33.51 14.44
C GLN A 376 -46.34 -33.35 13.96
N GLN A 377 -45.35 -33.45 14.86
CA GLN A 377 -43.93 -33.33 14.51
C GLN A 377 -43.39 -34.46 13.64
N GLN A 378 -44.00 -35.63 13.73
CA GLN A 378 -43.57 -36.80 12.96
C GLN A 378 -43.99 -36.67 11.45
N GLN A 379 -45.05 -35.94 11.21
CA GLN A 379 -45.56 -35.76 9.84
C GLN A 379 -44.75 -34.69 9.07
N GLU A 380 -44.36 -33.58 9.72
CA GLU A 380 -43.56 -32.52 9.10
C GLU A 380 -42.14 -32.97 8.76
N SER A 381 -41.53 -33.79 9.64
CA SER A 381 -40.18 -34.31 9.39
C SER A 381 -40.07 -35.20 8.17
N ASN A 382 -41.15 -35.93 7.81
CA ASN A 382 -41.17 -36.77 6.63
C ASN A 382 -41.32 -35.96 5.34
N GLU A 383 -41.96 -34.80 5.37
CA GLU A 383 -42.08 -33.92 4.18
C GLU A 383 -40.77 -33.18 3.88
N GLU A 384 -39.97 -32.83 4.89
CA GLU A 384 -38.68 -32.14 4.73
C GLU A 384 -37.62 -33.06 4.10
N ILE A 385 -37.64 -34.35 4.47
CA ILE A 385 -36.74 -35.36 3.85
C ILE A 385 -37.04 -35.53 2.35
N TYR A 386 -38.29 -35.41 1.93
CA TYR A 386 -38.67 -35.51 0.53
C TYR A 386 -38.21 -34.29 -0.32
N ARG A 387 -38.17 -33.09 0.27
CA ARG A 387 -37.66 -31.88 -0.40
C ARG A 387 -36.13 -31.89 -0.59
N LEU A 388 -35.39 -32.43 0.36
CA LEU A 388 -33.94 -32.53 0.29
C LEU A 388 -33.47 -33.53 -0.81
N MET A 389 -34.27 -34.51 -1.20
CA MET A 389 -33.92 -35.43 -2.26
C MET A 389 -34.08 -34.85 -3.67
N LEU A 390 -34.86 -33.81 -3.86
CA LEU A 390 -35.13 -33.20 -5.19
C LEU A 390 -34.13 -32.11 -5.60
N ASN A 391 -33.33 -31.57 -4.67
CA ASN A 391 -32.44 -30.43 -4.91
C ASN A 391 -30.97 -30.79 -5.11
N ASN A 392 -30.65 -32.05 -5.35
CA ASN A 392 -29.25 -32.55 -5.40
C ASN A 392 -28.42 -32.07 -6.58
N GLN A 393 -28.99 -31.28 -7.47
CA GLN A 393 -28.26 -30.71 -8.63
C GLN A 393 -27.79 -29.26 -8.40
N GLU A 394 -28.44 -28.50 -7.53
CA GLU A 394 -28.03 -27.15 -7.18
C GLU A 394 -26.85 -27.12 -6.18
N ASP A 395 -26.70 -28.20 -5.38
CA ASP A 395 -25.67 -28.29 -4.33
C ASP A 395 -24.24 -28.40 -4.87
N ILE A 396 -24.04 -28.94 -6.07
CA ILE A 396 -22.69 -29.08 -6.67
C ILE A 396 -22.11 -27.72 -7.06
N ASP A 397 -22.93 -26.80 -7.52
CA ASP A 397 -22.47 -25.44 -7.85
C ASP A 397 -22.30 -24.55 -6.62
N GLU A 398 -23.03 -24.85 -5.54
CA GLU A 398 -22.87 -24.15 -4.28
C GLU A 398 -21.61 -24.61 -3.52
N VAL A 399 -21.29 -25.90 -3.57
CA VAL A 399 -20.01 -26.44 -3.06
C VAL A 399 -18.83 -25.82 -3.80
N ARG A 400 -18.93 -25.61 -5.10
CA ARG A 400 -17.89 -24.95 -5.90
C ARG A 400 -17.70 -23.47 -5.52
N ARG A 401 -18.80 -22.77 -5.19
CA ARG A 401 -18.78 -21.39 -4.67
C ARG A 401 -18.23 -21.32 -3.25
N ASN A 402 -18.60 -22.28 -2.40
CA ASN A 402 -18.14 -22.34 -1.02
C ASN A 402 -16.64 -22.69 -0.90
N VAL A 403 -16.10 -23.52 -1.81
CA VAL A 403 -14.65 -23.78 -1.89
C VAL A 403 -13.90 -22.49 -2.24
N LYS A 404 -14.38 -21.69 -3.20
CA LYS A 404 -13.78 -20.37 -3.49
C LYS A 404 -13.89 -19.40 -2.32
N ARG A 405 -14.97 -19.43 -1.59
CA ARG A 405 -15.21 -18.58 -0.42
C ARG A 405 -14.34 -18.97 0.78
N ASN A 406 -14.16 -20.27 1.01
CA ASN A 406 -13.30 -20.78 2.08
C ASN A 406 -11.82 -20.50 1.83
N ILE A 407 -11.37 -20.55 0.58
CA ILE A 407 -10.03 -20.10 0.19
C ILE A 407 -9.85 -18.61 0.49
N GLY A 408 -10.87 -17.79 0.23
CA GLY A 408 -10.86 -16.37 0.56
C GLY A 408 -10.85 -16.09 2.08
N LEU A 409 -11.57 -16.88 2.86
CA LEU A 409 -11.63 -16.77 4.32
C LEU A 409 -10.34 -17.27 5.00
N GLU A 410 -9.74 -18.32 4.49
CA GLU A 410 -8.47 -18.85 4.99
C GLU A 410 -7.31 -17.88 4.76
N LEU A 411 -7.34 -17.15 3.64
CA LEU A 411 -6.46 -16.00 3.38
C LEU A 411 -6.68 -14.87 4.37
N HIS A 412 -7.94 -14.53 4.61
CA HIS A 412 -8.31 -13.43 5.48
C HIS A 412 -7.97 -13.73 6.95
N ASP A 413 -8.34 -14.90 7.46
CA ASP A 413 -8.23 -15.20 8.88
C ASP A 413 -6.80 -15.57 9.29
N ASN A 414 -6.03 -16.21 8.44
CA ASN A 414 -4.66 -16.63 8.77
C ASN A 414 -3.62 -15.52 8.50
N ILE A 415 -3.67 -14.91 7.34
CA ILE A 415 -2.64 -13.94 6.93
C ILE A 415 -2.93 -12.55 7.50
N LEU A 416 -4.16 -12.06 7.34
CA LEU A 416 -4.52 -10.70 7.74
C LEU A 416 -4.58 -10.52 9.26
N ASN A 417 -5.07 -11.50 10.00
CA ASN A 417 -5.11 -11.45 11.47
C ASN A 417 -3.70 -11.50 12.08
N ARG A 418 -2.78 -12.25 11.49
CA ARG A 418 -1.37 -12.28 11.94
C ARG A 418 -0.66 -10.95 11.67
N LEU A 419 -0.91 -10.31 10.53
CA LEU A 419 -0.40 -8.97 10.22
C LEU A 419 -0.93 -7.91 11.18
N ALA A 420 -2.23 -7.95 11.49
CA ALA A 420 -2.85 -7.05 12.45
C ALA A 420 -2.28 -7.24 13.87
N GLY A 421 -2.05 -8.49 14.27
CA GLY A 421 -1.44 -8.82 15.56
C GLY A 421 -0.01 -8.29 15.70
N VAL A 422 0.82 -8.44 14.69
CA VAL A 422 2.19 -7.92 14.68
C VAL A 422 2.21 -6.40 14.75
N ARG A 423 1.30 -5.73 14.04
CA ARG A 423 1.20 -4.27 14.06
C ARG A 423 0.76 -3.73 15.43
N LEU A 424 -0.22 -4.37 16.07
CA LEU A 424 -0.65 -4.01 17.43
C LEU A 424 0.48 -4.18 18.44
N ASN A 425 1.26 -5.24 18.30
CA ASN A 425 2.40 -5.49 19.16
C ASN A 425 3.52 -4.46 18.93
N LEU A 426 3.84 -4.14 17.69
CA LEU A 426 4.82 -3.08 17.38
C LEU A 426 4.35 -1.71 17.89
N PHE A 427 3.07 -1.40 17.80
CA PHE A 427 2.52 -0.16 18.36
C PHE A 427 2.56 -0.12 19.88
N SER A 428 2.29 -1.24 20.54
CA SER A 428 2.41 -1.40 21.99
C SER A 428 3.87 -1.23 22.47
N ILE A 429 4.80 -1.72 21.68
CA ILE A 429 6.26 -1.68 21.94
C ILE A 429 6.84 -0.29 21.67
N SER A 430 6.31 0.46 20.71
CA SER A 430 6.85 1.78 20.30
C SER A 430 6.85 2.87 21.40
N ARG A 431 6.21 2.59 22.53
CA ARG A 431 6.11 3.49 23.69
C ARG A 431 7.16 3.27 24.79
N ARG A 432 8.05 2.30 24.64
CA ARG A 432 9.09 1.95 25.62
C ARG A 432 10.46 1.91 24.93
N GLN A 433 11.50 2.42 25.59
CA GLN A 433 12.85 2.55 25.01
C GLN A 433 13.91 1.65 25.70
N ASP A 434 13.49 0.57 26.33
CA ASP A 434 14.40 -0.40 26.91
C ASP A 434 14.89 -1.43 25.88
N GLU A 435 16.08 -1.98 26.11
CA GLU A 435 16.80 -2.87 25.19
C GLU A 435 16.02 -4.18 24.91
N GLU A 436 15.23 -4.66 25.87
CA GLU A 436 14.37 -5.83 25.72
C GLU A 436 13.18 -5.53 24.80
N THR A 437 12.66 -4.32 24.85
CA THR A 437 11.57 -3.85 24.00
C THR A 437 12.02 -3.69 22.54
N ILE A 438 13.23 -3.21 22.32
CA ILE A 438 13.83 -3.12 20.96
C ILE A 438 14.03 -4.51 20.37
N LYS A 439 14.49 -5.48 21.16
CA LYS A 439 14.67 -6.86 20.71
C LYS A 439 13.34 -7.51 20.30
N LYS A 440 12.28 -7.31 21.08
CA LYS A 440 10.92 -7.77 20.74
C LYS A 440 10.34 -7.07 19.50
N ALA A 441 10.67 -5.79 19.28
CA ALA A 441 10.28 -5.07 18.07
C ALA A 441 10.93 -5.65 16.82
N LEU A 442 12.22 -6.00 16.89
CA LEU A 442 12.95 -6.63 15.80
C LEU A 442 12.41 -8.03 15.48
N GLU A 443 12.05 -8.82 16.49
CA GLU A 443 11.41 -10.13 16.29
C GLU A 443 10.05 -9.99 15.58
N HIS A 444 9.27 -8.95 15.86
CA HIS A 444 8.02 -8.70 15.18
C HIS A 444 8.19 -8.18 13.73
N ILE A 445 9.27 -7.45 13.44
CA ILE A 445 9.64 -7.05 12.08
C ILE A 445 10.05 -8.28 11.26
N ASP A 446 10.83 -9.20 11.82
CA ASP A 446 11.18 -10.46 11.16
C ASP A 446 9.93 -11.34 10.91
N TYR A 447 8.96 -11.30 11.82
CA TYR A 447 7.71 -12.01 11.64
C TYR A 447 6.84 -11.43 10.49
N ILE A 448 6.88 -10.11 10.26
CA ILE A 448 6.27 -9.48 9.06
C ILE A 448 6.91 -10.04 7.79
N ARG A 449 8.23 -10.18 7.78
CA ARG A 449 8.97 -10.74 6.63
C ARG A 449 8.55 -12.18 6.30
N VAL A 450 8.26 -12.99 7.32
CA VAL A 450 7.73 -14.36 7.15
C VAL A 450 6.34 -14.32 6.53
N ILE A 451 5.46 -13.44 7.01
CA ILE A 451 4.10 -13.29 6.46
C ILE A 451 4.13 -12.77 5.02
N GLU A 452 5.03 -11.85 4.69
CA GLU A 452 5.22 -11.40 3.30
C GLU A 452 5.66 -12.56 2.38
N GLN A 453 6.53 -13.45 2.86
CA GLN A 453 6.93 -14.63 2.11
C GLN A 453 5.79 -15.63 1.94
N GLU A 454 4.96 -15.84 2.95
CA GLU A 454 3.76 -16.68 2.87
C GLU A 454 2.72 -16.10 1.89
N ILE A 455 2.49 -14.79 1.89
CA ILE A 455 1.59 -14.11 0.92
C ILE A 455 2.15 -14.26 -0.50
N ARG A 456 3.44 -14.08 -0.67
CA ARG A 456 4.08 -14.20 -1.97
C ARG A 456 4.02 -15.64 -2.49
N ALA A 457 4.25 -16.63 -1.62
CA ALA A 457 4.10 -18.04 -1.94
C ALA A 457 2.66 -18.42 -2.30
N PHE A 458 1.67 -17.87 -1.56
CA PHE A 458 0.25 -18.11 -1.81
C PHE A 458 -0.25 -17.38 -3.08
N SER A 459 0.18 -16.15 -3.31
CA SER A 459 -0.09 -15.41 -4.56
C SER A 459 0.54 -16.10 -5.77
N HIS A 460 1.74 -16.63 -5.63
CA HIS A 460 2.40 -17.49 -6.62
C HIS A 460 1.60 -18.77 -6.85
N HIS A 461 1.01 -19.32 -5.79
CA HIS A 461 0.19 -20.52 -5.89
C HIS A 461 -1.10 -20.30 -6.68
N LEU A 462 -1.74 -19.13 -6.52
CA LEU A 462 -2.94 -18.74 -7.28
C LEU A 462 -2.61 -18.24 -8.71
N HIS A 463 -1.42 -17.68 -8.90
CA HIS A 463 -1.01 -17.12 -10.20
C HIS A 463 -0.44 -18.18 -11.14
N ASN A 464 0.18 -19.21 -10.59
CA ASN A 464 0.79 -20.29 -11.37
C ASN A 464 -0.22 -21.16 -12.12
N GLU A 465 -1.51 -21.11 -11.79
CA GLU A 465 -2.52 -21.75 -12.64
C GLU A 465 -2.58 -21.15 -14.05
N SER A 466 -2.25 -19.85 -14.19
CA SER A 466 -2.25 -19.20 -15.52
C SER A 466 -0.88 -19.25 -16.24
N GLU A 467 0.21 -19.42 -15.52
CA GLU A 467 1.57 -19.44 -16.09
C GLU A 467 2.02 -20.82 -16.57
N ILE A 468 1.44 -21.89 -16.05
CA ILE A 468 1.66 -23.26 -16.54
C ILE A 468 1.27 -23.38 -18.03
N TYR A 469 0.38 -22.50 -18.49
CA TYR A 469 0.03 -22.42 -19.90
C TYR A 469 1.03 -21.60 -20.77
N LYS A 470 1.93 -20.81 -20.14
CA LYS A 470 2.81 -19.88 -20.87
C LYS A 470 4.30 -20.22 -20.78
N SER A 471 4.78 -20.80 -19.70
CA SER A 471 6.15 -21.28 -19.55
C SER A 471 6.18 -22.80 -19.73
N GLY A 472 7.13 -23.31 -20.50
CA GLY A 472 7.21 -24.76 -20.77
C GLY A 472 7.22 -25.58 -19.48
N PHE A 473 6.51 -26.69 -19.44
CA PHE A 473 6.39 -27.62 -18.30
C PHE A 473 7.73 -27.97 -17.64
N LYS A 474 8.78 -28.06 -18.46
CA LYS A 474 10.17 -28.25 -18.02
C LYS A 474 10.61 -27.22 -16.99
N ASN A 475 10.44 -25.94 -17.30
CA ASN A 475 10.94 -24.85 -16.44
C ASN A 475 10.27 -24.85 -15.07
N ILE A 476 8.97 -25.11 -15.05
CA ILE A 476 8.17 -25.15 -13.81
C ILE A 476 8.56 -26.34 -12.94
N LEU A 477 8.82 -27.48 -13.57
CA LEU A 477 9.22 -28.67 -12.87
C LEU A 477 10.65 -28.50 -12.30
N GLU A 478 11.58 -27.94 -13.08
CA GLU A 478 12.94 -27.62 -12.62
C GLU A 478 12.94 -26.63 -11.44
N GLU A 479 12.07 -25.64 -11.46
CA GLU A 479 11.90 -24.70 -10.35
C GLU A 479 11.38 -25.40 -9.09
N LEU A 480 10.37 -26.27 -9.21
CA LEU A 480 9.85 -27.06 -8.09
C LEU A 480 10.95 -27.92 -7.46
N LEU A 481 11.76 -28.58 -8.29
CA LEU A 481 12.85 -29.44 -7.82
C LEU A 481 13.99 -28.66 -7.21
N LYS A 482 14.31 -27.49 -7.75
CA LYS A 482 15.29 -26.56 -7.20
C LYS A 482 14.85 -26.07 -5.82
N ASN A 483 13.60 -25.63 -5.68
CA ASN A 483 13.03 -25.19 -4.42
C ASN A 483 13.06 -26.30 -3.36
N GLN A 484 12.81 -27.57 -3.75
CA GLN A 484 12.91 -28.71 -2.85
C GLN A 484 14.36 -28.93 -2.36
N LYS A 485 15.35 -28.79 -3.22
CA LYS A 485 16.77 -28.91 -2.86
C LYS A 485 17.27 -27.79 -1.96
N GLU A 486 16.81 -26.54 -2.19
CA GLU A 486 17.29 -25.36 -1.47
C GLU A 486 16.62 -25.17 -0.10
N THR A 487 15.38 -25.62 0.04
CA THR A 487 14.57 -25.35 1.22
C THR A 487 14.63 -26.44 2.28
N TYR A 488 14.97 -27.67 1.89
CA TYR A 488 14.94 -28.84 2.77
C TYR A 488 16.29 -29.57 2.76
N SER A 489 16.70 -30.08 3.92
CA SER A 489 18.02 -30.69 4.18
C SER A 489 18.26 -32.12 3.70
N PRO A 490 17.29 -32.90 3.18
CA PRO A 490 17.60 -34.25 2.69
C PRO A 490 18.45 -34.23 1.41
N GLU A 491 19.25 -35.27 1.21
CA GLU A 491 19.95 -35.54 -0.04
C GLU A 491 18.92 -35.84 -1.15
N CYS A 492 18.83 -34.98 -2.17
CA CYS A 492 17.86 -35.08 -3.25
C CYS A 492 18.54 -35.61 -4.53
N ASN A 493 18.07 -36.75 -5.03
CA ASN A 493 18.46 -37.30 -6.34
C ASN A 493 17.24 -37.23 -7.27
N PHE A 494 17.29 -36.33 -8.27
CA PHE A 494 16.23 -36.15 -9.23
C PHE A 494 16.72 -36.42 -10.65
N GLU A 495 16.08 -37.37 -11.33
CA GLU A 495 16.37 -37.79 -12.70
C GLU A 495 15.13 -37.58 -13.56
N ILE A 496 15.23 -36.71 -14.56
CA ILE A 496 14.16 -36.41 -15.48
C ILE A 496 14.66 -36.53 -16.91
N TYR A 497 14.03 -37.41 -17.66
CA TYR A 497 14.33 -37.65 -19.07
C TYR A 497 13.33 -36.88 -19.93
N TYR A 498 13.77 -35.71 -20.47
CA TYR A 498 12.92 -34.87 -21.33
C TYR A 498 13.01 -35.34 -22.77
N ASP A 499 11.88 -35.78 -23.32
CA ASP A 499 11.73 -36.14 -24.73
C ASP A 499 10.58 -35.34 -25.39
N ASP A 500 10.36 -35.60 -26.70
CA ASP A 500 9.28 -34.93 -27.43
C ASP A 500 7.89 -35.37 -26.96
N ALA A 501 7.72 -36.55 -26.42
CA ALA A 501 6.46 -37.05 -25.87
C ALA A 501 6.06 -36.24 -24.63
N MET A 502 7.02 -35.95 -23.74
CA MET A 502 6.80 -35.10 -22.56
C MET A 502 6.41 -33.66 -22.94
N ASN A 503 7.00 -33.09 -24.00
CA ASN A 503 6.67 -31.76 -24.47
C ASN A 503 5.24 -31.69 -25.03
N ASN A 504 4.78 -32.75 -25.69
CA ASN A 504 3.48 -32.83 -26.36
C ASN A 504 2.34 -33.28 -25.44
N MET A 505 2.60 -33.59 -24.16
CA MET A 505 1.55 -33.91 -23.18
C MET A 505 0.46 -32.85 -23.14
N SER A 506 -0.78 -33.27 -22.93
CA SER A 506 -1.89 -32.35 -22.73
C SER A 506 -1.66 -31.45 -21.51
N PRO A 507 -2.17 -30.21 -21.51
CA PRO A 507 -2.08 -29.32 -20.37
C PRO A 507 -2.64 -29.95 -19.08
N GLU A 508 -3.67 -30.76 -19.21
CA GLU A 508 -4.32 -31.45 -18.09
C GLU A 508 -3.38 -32.50 -17.45
N ILE A 509 -2.68 -33.28 -18.25
CA ILE A 509 -1.69 -34.25 -17.74
C ILE A 509 -0.53 -33.52 -17.07
N LYS A 510 0.04 -32.50 -17.71
CA LYS A 510 1.11 -31.65 -17.14
C LYS A 510 0.74 -31.10 -15.77
N MET A 511 -0.46 -30.55 -15.65
CA MET A 511 -0.96 -29.99 -14.42
C MET A 511 -1.13 -31.05 -13.33
N ASN A 512 -1.78 -32.15 -13.64
CA ASN A 512 -2.04 -33.19 -12.64
C ASN A 512 -0.75 -33.86 -12.17
N VAL A 513 0.21 -34.12 -13.07
CA VAL A 513 1.54 -34.65 -12.72
C VAL A 513 2.29 -33.67 -11.80
N TYR A 514 2.33 -32.38 -12.14
CA TYR A 514 2.93 -31.35 -11.30
C TYR A 514 2.31 -31.34 -9.90
N ARG A 515 1.00 -31.40 -9.80
CA ARG A 515 0.28 -31.41 -8.52
C ARG A 515 0.53 -32.68 -7.70
N ILE A 516 0.70 -33.82 -8.35
CA ILE A 516 1.05 -35.06 -7.64
C ILE A 516 2.48 -34.96 -7.06
N ILE A 517 3.45 -34.44 -7.82
CA ILE A 517 4.81 -34.24 -7.34
C ILE A 517 4.82 -33.26 -6.15
N GLN A 518 4.12 -32.13 -6.28
CA GLN A 518 4.02 -31.13 -5.22
C GLN A 518 3.43 -31.69 -3.94
N GLU A 519 2.34 -32.45 -4.04
CA GLU A 519 1.69 -33.10 -2.89
C GLU A 519 2.58 -34.16 -2.24
N ALA A 520 3.32 -34.93 -3.07
CA ALA A 520 4.27 -35.90 -2.57
C ALA A 520 5.39 -35.22 -1.76
N PHE A 521 5.97 -34.15 -2.28
CA PHE A 521 6.99 -33.38 -1.57
C PHE A 521 6.47 -32.74 -0.30
N ASN A 522 5.27 -32.18 -0.32
CA ASN A 522 4.63 -31.63 0.88
C ASN A 522 4.44 -32.71 1.97
N ASN A 523 4.06 -33.93 1.57
CA ASN A 523 3.90 -35.02 2.50
C ASN A 523 5.24 -35.49 3.08
N ILE A 524 6.29 -35.57 2.23
CA ILE A 524 7.64 -35.90 2.69
C ILE A 524 8.14 -34.85 3.69
N ASN A 525 8.01 -33.56 3.35
CA ASN A 525 8.49 -32.46 4.18
C ASN A 525 7.77 -32.36 5.53
N LYS A 526 6.47 -32.66 5.55
CA LYS A 526 5.67 -32.55 6.77
C LYS A 526 5.74 -33.79 7.67
N TYR A 527 5.90 -34.97 7.09
CA TYR A 527 5.62 -36.19 7.83
C TYR A 527 6.73 -37.24 7.80
N ALA A 528 7.63 -37.22 6.78
CA ALA A 528 8.53 -38.34 6.57
C ALA A 528 9.81 -38.26 7.40
N ASN A 529 10.29 -37.07 7.80
CA ASN A 529 11.63 -36.91 8.39
C ASN A 529 12.71 -37.64 7.58
N ALA A 530 12.61 -37.60 6.26
CA ALA A 530 13.51 -38.31 5.34
C ALA A 530 14.89 -37.63 5.30
N THR A 531 15.92 -38.43 5.12
CA THR A 531 17.30 -37.97 4.86
C THR A 531 17.66 -38.05 3.38
N LYS A 532 16.90 -38.83 2.61
CA LYS A 532 17.07 -38.98 1.15
C LYS A 532 15.72 -38.97 0.46
N ILE A 533 15.68 -38.26 -0.69
CA ILE A 533 14.51 -38.20 -1.58
C ILE A 533 14.98 -38.49 -3.00
N GLY A 534 14.30 -39.40 -3.67
CA GLY A 534 14.49 -39.68 -5.10
C GLY A 534 13.27 -39.33 -5.91
N LEU A 535 13.47 -38.86 -7.12
CA LEU A 535 12.39 -38.67 -8.12
C LEU A 535 12.97 -39.09 -9.49
N ILE A 536 12.20 -39.95 -10.17
CA ILE A 536 12.46 -40.34 -11.56
C ILE A 536 11.21 -40.03 -12.35
N LEU A 537 11.36 -39.27 -13.43
CA LEU A 537 10.29 -39.00 -14.38
C LEU A 537 10.77 -39.33 -15.79
N ASP A 538 10.09 -40.25 -16.42
CA ASP A 538 10.48 -40.80 -17.74
C ASP A 538 9.23 -41.08 -18.58
N THR A 539 9.44 -41.22 -19.89
CA THR A 539 8.39 -41.60 -20.86
C THR A 539 8.86 -42.79 -21.65
N GLU A 540 8.05 -43.85 -21.73
CA GLU A 540 8.32 -45.09 -22.48
C GLU A 540 7.00 -45.65 -23.02
N ASP A 541 6.97 -46.09 -24.26
CA ASP A 541 5.85 -46.78 -24.93
C ASP A 541 4.51 -46.02 -24.77
N ASP A 542 4.48 -44.73 -25.07
CA ASP A 542 3.31 -43.84 -24.93
C ASP A 542 2.75 -43.68 -23.50
N PHE A 543 3.55 -44.02 -22.51
CA PHE A 543 3.21 -43.77 -21.10
C PHE A 543 4.23 -42.87 -20.43
N LEU A 544 3.74 -42.05 -19.49
CA LEU A 544 4.56 -41.34 -18.52
C LEU A 544 4.71 -42.20 -17.25
N TYR A 545 5.91 -42.34 -16.80
CA TYR A 545 6.28 -43.01 -15.55
C TYR A 545 6.85 -41.96 -14.57
N LEU A 546 6.32 -41.91 -13.38
CA LEU A 546 6.83 -41.10 -12.28
C LEU A 546 7.04 -42.03 -11.07
N GLU A 547 8.24 -42.01 -10.53
CA GLU A 547 8.57 -42.64 -9.25
C GLU A 547 9.09 -41.59 -8.29
N ILE A 548 8.51 -41.50 -7.09
CA ILE A 548 8.99 -40.67 -6.00
C ILE A 548 9.21 -41.57 -4.79
N ASN A 549 10.39 -41.49 -4.20
CA ASN A 549 10.73 -42.31 -3.03
C ASN A 549 11.40 -41.47 -1.94
N ASP A 550 11.15 -41.83 -0.69
CA ASP A 550 11.81 -41.29 0.49
C ASP A 550 12.23 -42.44 1.44
N ASN A 551 13.24 -42.18 2.23
CA ASN A 551 13.74 -43.11 3.25
C ASN A 551 13.27 -42.72 4.67
N GLY A 552 12.16 -42.02 4.80
CA GLY A 552 11.66 -41.50 6.06
C GLY A 552 10.96 -42.54 6.93
N VAL A 553 10.18 -42.05 7.89
CA VAL A 553 9.51 -42.91 8.91
C VAL A 553 8.43 -43.82 8.34
N GLY A 554 7.95 -43.55 7.12
CA GLY A 554 6.87 -44.29 6.50
C GLY A 554 5.59 -44.38 7.32
N PHE A 555 4.55 -45.02 6.80
CA PHE A 555 3.26 -45.18 7.49
C PHE A 555 2.64 -46.54 7.19
N ASN A 556 1.61 -46.89 7.97
CA ASN A 556 0.87 -48.13 7.74
C ASN A 556 -0.30 -47.86 6.79
N GLU A 557 -0.23 -48.40 5.57
CA GLU A 557 -1.22 -48.20 4.50
C GLU A 557 -2.66 -48.53 4.91
N LYS A 558 -2.85 -49.54 5.78
CA LYS A 558 -4.18 -49.98 6.23
C LYS A 558 -4.84 -48.99 7.18
N LYS A 559 -4.05 -48.14 7.88
CA LYS A 559 -4.56 -47.16 8.86
C LYS A 559 -4.76 -45.76 8.28
N VAL A 560 -4.11 -45.43 7.15
CA VAL A 560 -4.12 -44.06 6.56
C VAL A 560 -4.99 -43.97 5.30
N LYS A 561 -5.92 -44.89 5.09
CA LYS A 561 -6.82 -44.91 3.91
C LYS A 561 -7.59 -43.61 3.63
N ASN A 562 -7.65 -42.64 4.56
CA ASN A 562 -8.49 -41.42 4.46
C ASN A 562 -7.70 -40.10 4.47
N GLY A 563 -6.41 -40.09 4.23
CA GLY A 563 -5.65 -38.84 4.09
C GLY A 563 -6.08 -38.07 2.84
N ILE A 564 -6.45 -36.78 3.01
CA ILE A 564 -6.92 -35.92 1.91
C ILE A 564 -5.92 -35.88 0.75
N GLY A 565 -4.62 -35.78 1.05
CA GLY A 565 -3.54 -35.74 0.05
C GLY A 565 -3.45 -37.01 -0.79
N LEU A 566 -3.50 -38.19 -0.16
CA LEU A 566 -3.47 -39.48 -0.87
C LEU A 566 -4.72 -39.69 -1.73
N LYS A 567 -5.88 -39.26 -1.24
CA LYS A 567 -7.14 -39.29 -2.00
C LYS A 567 -7.08 -38.37 -3.21
N ASN A 568 -6.53 -37.16 -3.05
CA ASN A 568 -6.35 -36.21 -4.14
C ASN A 568 -5.40 -36.73 -5.21
N MET A 569 -4.27 -37.35 -4.84
CA MET A 569 -3.37 -37.96 -5.80
C MET A 569 -4.05 -39.08 -6.61
N LYS A 570 -4.83 -39.95 -5.95
CA LYS A 570 -5.60 -40.98 -6.64
C LYS A 570 -6.64 -40.41 -7.61
N SER A 571 -7.44 -39.45 -7.15
CA SER A 571 -8.47 -38.81 -8.01
C SER A 571 -7.86 -38.09 -9.22
N ARG A 572 -6.70 -37.44 -9.05
CA ARG A 572 -5.97 -36.83 -10.17
C ARG A 572 -5.43 -37.85 -11.16
N THR A 573 -4.98 -39.00 -10.65
CA THR A 573 -4.53 -40.10 -11.50
C THR A 573 -5.67 -40.71 -12.30
N GLU A 574 -6.81 -40.93 -11.66
CA GLU A 574 -8.03 -41.40 -12.33
C GLU A 574 -8.50 -40.43 -13.42
N ALA A 575 -8.41 -39.12 -13.17
CA ALA A 575 -8.74 -38.09 -14.19
C ALA A 575 -7.85 -38.20 -15.44
N MET A 576 -6.59 -38.64 -15.28
CA MET A 576 -5.65 -38.87 -16.38
C MET A 576 -5.74 -40.29 -16.97
N LYS A 577 -6.70 -41.09 -16.56
CA LYS A 577 -6.81 -42.53 -16.92
C LYS A 577 -5.55 -43.34 -16.60
N GLY A 578 -4.81 -42.92 -15.58
CA GLY A 578 -3.55 -43.53 -15.16
C GLY A 578 -3.73 -44.48 -13.99
N GLU A 579 -2.62 -45.09 -13.60
CA GLU A 579 -2.50 -46.00 -12.45
C GLU A 579 -1.54 -45.39 -11.44
N ILE A 580 -1.86 -45.41 -10.15
CA ILE A 580 -1.00 -45.00 -9.06
C ILE A 580 -0.88 -46.11 -8.02
N SER A 581 0.34 -46.44 -7.64
CA SER A 581 0.64 -47.31 -6.49
C SER A 581 1.41 -46.52 -5.45
N ILE A 582 1.01 -46.62 -4.21
CA ILE A 582 1.68 -45.98 -3.08
C ILE A 582 2.00 -47.09 -2.08
N THR A 583 3.28 -47.32 -1.84
CA THR A 583 3.76 -48.35 -0.92
C THR A 583 4.52 -47.69 0.21
N SER A 584 4.15 -47.94 1.45
CA SER A 584 4.82 -47.41 2.62
C SER A 584 4.88 -48.42 3.75
N GLU A 585 6.03 -48.51 4.38
CA GLU A 585 6.25 -49.36 5.54
C GLU A 585 6.94 -48.55 6.65
N LYS A 586 6.45 -48.72 7.86
CA LYS A 586 6.98 -47.96 9.00
C LYS A 586 8.49 -48.21 9.19
N GLY A 587 9.27 -47.14 9.14
CA GLY A 587 10.73 -47.16 9.27
C GLY A 587 11.49 -47.46 7.96
N LYS A 588 10.80 -47.62 6.82
CA LYS A 588 11.42 -47.88 5.50
C LYS A 588 11.10 -46.83 4.44
N GLY A 589 10.34 -45.78 4.80
CA GLY A 589 9.97 -44.70 3.89
C GLY A 589 8.73 -45.00 3.04
N THR A 590 8.56 -44.22 1.97
CA THR A 590 7.42 -44.32 1.05
C THR A 590 7.87 -44.30 -0.39
N ILE A 591 7.22 -45.09 -1.24
CA ILE A 591 7.40 -45.12 -2.69
C ILE A 591 6.05 -44.85 -3.36
N ILE A 592 6.00 -43.85 -4.21
CA ILE A 592 4.86 -43.50 -5.07
C ILE A 592 5.24 -43.79 -6.51
N LYS A 593 4.52 -44.65 -7.20
CA LYS A 593 4.67 -44.91 -8.62
C LYS A 593 3.42 -44.56 -9.37
N LEU A 594 3.57 -43.81 -10.43
CA LEU A 594 2.50 -43.35 -11.29
C LEU A 594 2.78 -43.78 -12.73
N LYS A 595 1.78 -44.29 -13.42
CA LYS A 595 1.78 -44.57 -14.84
C LYS A 595 0.58 -43.90 -15.51
N VAL A 596 0.84 -43.06 -16.52
CA VAL A 596 -0.21 -42.28 -17.20
C VAL A 596 -0.07 -42.44 -18.71
N PRO A 597 -1.17 -42.75 -19.45
CA PRO A 597 -1.10 -42.77 -20.91
C PRO A 597 -0.95 -41.37 -21.47
N LEU A 598 -0.07 -41.16 -22.44
CA LEU A 598 0.21 -39.88 -23.08
C LEU A 598 -0.71 -39.58 -24.27
N VAL A 599 -1.33 -40.63 -24.85
CA VAL A 599 -2.28 -40.52 -25.94
C VAL A 599 -3.67 -40.87 -25.40
N ASN A 600 -4.64 -40.02 -25.67
CA ASN A 600 -6.06 -40.26 -25.31
C ASN A 600 -6.75 -41.14 -26.31
#